data_3851597d3d56e71887270361ccab2ac2
#
_entry.id   3851597d3d56e71887270361ccab2ac2
#
_cell.length_a   1.000
_cell.length_b   1.000
_cell.length_c   1.000
_cell.angle_alpha   90.00
_cell.angle_beta   90.00
_cell.angle_gamma   90.00
#
_symmetry.space_group_name_H-M   'P 1'
#
loop_
_entity.id
_entity.type
_entity.pdbx_description
1 polymer ?
#
loop_
_entity_poly.entity_id
_entity_poly.type
_entity_poly.pdbx_seq_one_letter_code
_entity_poly.pdbx_strand_id
1 'polypeptide(L)'
;DAQNYSGSLSVSYATKRYQSLFQSGFQYGKANGELISETHDTSARTYRYFGASEISPYFAKFKIQHSGDKVHLVDQQSEIFAGLGRDIHKTEKATFRVSVGYISEWEDFSSNPDLSSPDPGVEYRNKGYIHENLDIKLGSKFSLNHDGYFMMEDGEEFEIRLTNGVKYKLTNHLSLDLNYNYTFDDTSPDGIDQDQTQINLQLGYSL
;
A
#
# COMPACT_ATOMS: atom_id res chain seq x y z
N ASP A 1 19.86 -9.38 22.51
CA ASP A 1 20.29 -9.23 21.11
C ASP A 1 19.07 -8.99 20.24
N ALA A 2 19.09 -7.95 19.41
CA ALA A 2 18.06 -7.67 18.44
C ALA A 2 18.54 -8.02 17.01
N GLN A 3 17.68 -8.62 16.21
CA GLN A 3 17.95 -8.95 14.82
C GLN A 3 16.78 -8.46 13.96
N ASN A 4 17.07 -7.66 12.95
CA ASN A 4 16.09 -7.19 11.98
C ASN A 4 16.60 -7.43 10.56
N TYR A 5 15.73 -7.97 9.71
CA TYR A 5 15.98 -8.19 8.29
C TYR A 5 14.80 -7.66 7.49
N SER A 6 15.08 -6.97 6.40
CA SER A 6 14.04 -6.57 5.45
C SER A 6 14.58 -6.60 4.02
N GLY A 7 13.71 -6.80 3.07
CA GLY A 7 14.03 -6.75 1.66
C GLY A 7 12.82 -6.37 0.83
N SER A 8 13.04 -5.71 -0.30
CA SER A 8 11.98 -5.37 -1.23
C SER A 8 12.42 -5.47 -2.68
N LEU A 9 11.47 -5.81 -3.56
CA LEU A 9 11.62 -5.83 -5.01
C LEU A 9 10.53 -4.95 -5.60
N SER A 10 10.89 -4.12 -6.57
CA SER A 10 9.94 -3.31 -7.33
C SER A 10 10.27 -3.38 -8.81
N VAL A 11 9.25 -3.68 -9.63
CA VAL A 11 9.35 -3.72 -11.09
C VAL A 11 8.25 -2.85 -11.68
N SER A 12 8.63 -1.90 -12.54
CA SER A 12 7.67 -1.02 -13.21
C SER A 12 7.75 -1.13 -14.72
N TYR A 13 6.59 -1.01 -15.37
CA TYR A 13 6.45 -0.95 -16.82
C TYR A 13 5.52 0.19 -17.19
N ALA A 14 5.90 1.01 -18.14
CA ALA A 14 5.09 2.13 -18.58
C ALA A 14 5.10 2.29 -20.11
N THR A 15 3.92 2.54 -20.67
CA THR A 15 3.69 2.97 -22.06
C THR A 15 2.75 4.16 -22.07
N LYS A 16 2.39 4.69 -23.24
CA LYS A 16 1.40 5.76 -23.36
C LYS A 16 0.01 5.37 -22.80
N ARG A 17 -0.34 4.07 -22.83
CA ARG A 17 -1.68 3.58 -22.45
C ARG A 17 -1.69 2.72 -21.19
N TYR A 18 -0.57 2.21 -20.76
CA TYR A 18 -0.48 1.30 -19.62
C TYR A 18 0.63 1.75 -18.69
N GLN A 19 0.35 1.68 -17.40
CA GLN A 19 1.35 1.79 -16.34
C GLN A 19 1.11 0.65 -15.39
N SER A 20 2.12 -0.18 -15.18
CA SER A 20 2.04 -1.33 -14.28
C SER A 20 3.20 -1.25 -13.29
N LEU A 21 2.92 -1.63 -12.05
CA LEU A 21 3.89 -1.70 -10.97
C LEU A 21 3.66 -3.01 -10.22
N PHE A 22 4.71 -3.77 -10.06
CA PHE A 22 4.78 -4.92 -9.17
C PHE A 22 5.72 -4.57 -8.01
N GLN A 23 5.30 -4.88 -6.79
CA GLN A 23 6.12 -4.70 -5.59
C GLN A 23 5.96 -5.93 -4.70
N SER A 24 7.05 -6.33 -4.04
CA SER A 24 7.04 -7.36 -3.02
C SER A 24 8.06 -6.99 -1.95
N GLY A 25 7.72 -7.19 -0.69
CA GLY A 25 8.55 -6.89 0.46
C GLY A 25 8.38 -7.89 1.58
N PHE A 26 9.35 -7.95 2.46
CA PHE A 26 9.27 -8.68 3.71
C PHE A 26 10.04 -7.94 4.80
N GLN A 27 9.58 -8.11 6.04
CA GLN A 27 10.28 -7.67 7.22
C GLN A 27 10.23 -8.78 8.28
N TYR A 28 11.35 -9.01 8.93
CA TYR A 28 11.47 -9.96 10.01
C TYR A 28 12.32 -9.35 11.14
N GLY A 29 11.86 -9.44 12.37
CA GLY A 29 12.56 -8.92 13.52
C GLY A 29 12.37 -9.76 14.78
N LYS A 30 13.44 -9.93 15.54
CA LYS A 30 13.43 -10.53 16.89
C LYS A 30 14.17 -9.65 17.86
N ALA A 31 13.66 -9.53 19.10
CA ALA A 31 14.37 -8.92 20.22
C ALA A 31 14.26 -9.83 21.44
N ASN A 32 15.41 -10.09 22.09
CA ASN A 32 15.49 -10.97 23.27
C ASN A 32 14.91 -12.38 23.06
N GLY A 33 14.91 -12.88 21.81
CA GLY A 33 14.36 -14.16 21.43
C GLY A 33 12.87 -14.15 21.05
N GLU A 34 12.17 -13.04 21.28
CA GLU A 34 10.76 -12.87 20.93
C GLU A 34 10.62 -12.25 19.53
N LEU A 35 9.59 -12.69 18.76
CA LEU A 35 9.25 -12.15 17.48
C LEU A 35 8.63 -10.75 17.66
N ILE A 36 9.21 -9.73 17.03
CA ILE A 36 8.73 -8.34 17.09
C ILE A 36 8.21 -7.84 15.73
N SER A 37 8.51 -8.54 14.65
CA SER A 37 8.02 -8.23 13.30
C SER A 37 8.17 -9.46 12.41
N GLU A 38 7.10 -9.89 11.75
CA GLU A 38 7.11 -10.84 10.63
C GLU A 38 6.00 -10.44 9.68
N THR A 39 6.35 -9.58 8.73
CA THR A 39 5.41 -9.08 7.73
C THR A 39 5.87 -9.41 6.33
N HIS A 40 4.92 -9.65 5.44
CA HIS A 40 5.17 -9.70 4.01
C HIS A 40 4.07 -8.95 3.27
N ASP A 41 4.44 -8.34 2.17
CA ASP A 41 3.49 -7.72 1.25
C ASP A 41 3.87 -7.99 -0.19
N THR A 42 2.89 -8.19 -1.04
CA THR A 42 3.05 -8.32 -2.49
C THR A 42 1.88 -7.64 -3.17
N SER A 43 2.16 -6.77 -4.10
CA SER A 43 1.12 -6.09 -4.85
C SER A 43 1.45 -5.96 -6.34
N ALA A 44 0.41 -6.03 -7.17
CA ALA A 44 0.47 -5.70 -8.58
C ALA A 44 -0.61 -4.67 -8.89
N ARG A 45 -0.23 -3.55 -9.49
CA ARG A 45 -1.13 -2.46 -9.84
C ARG A 45 -0.99 -2.10 -11.31
N THR A 46 -2.11 -1.92 -11.99
CA THR A 46 -2.14 -1.50 -13.40
C THR A 46 -3.14 -0.37 -13.60
N TYR A 47 -2.72 0.63 -14.37
CA TYR A 47 -3.57 1.68 -14.92
C TYR A 47 -3.66 1.49 -16.44
N ARG A 48 -4.88 1.48 -16.96
CA ARG A 48 -5.14 1.49 -18.39
C ARG A 48 -5.83 2.79 -18.78
N TYR A 49 -5.14 3.62 -19.53
CA TYR A 49 -5.67 4.89 -20.03
C TYR A 49 -6.57 4.68 -21.26
N PHE A 50 -7.70 5.40 -21.33
CA PHE A 50 -8.63 5.34 -22.46
C PHE A 50 -8.95 6.73 -22.98
N GLY A 51 -9.31 6.77 -24.27
CA GLY A 51 -9.67 7.97 -25.01
C GLY A 51 -9.04 7.97 -26.39
N ALA A 52 -9.58 8.81 -27.26
CA ALA A 52 -9.12 8.93 -28.64
C ALA A 52 -7.79 9.70 -28.76
N SER A 53 -7.42 10.49 -27.78
CA SER A 53 -6.15 11.22 -27.77
C SER A 53 -5.03 10.38 -27.13
N GLU A 54 -3.80 10.58 -27.59
CA GLU A 54 -2.61 9.92 -27.00
C GLU A 54 -2.38 10.28 -25.54
N ILE A 55 -3.06 11.33 -25.03
CA ILE A 55 -2.96 11.85 -23.67
C ILE A 55 -4.37 11.93 -23.08
N SER A 56 -4.95 10.77 -22.79
CA SER A 56 -6.21 10.74 -22.03
C SER A 56 -5.92 10.91 -20.54
N PRO A 57 -6.65 11.79 -19.84
CA PRO A 57 -6.53 11.87 -18.39
C PRO A 57 -7.28 10.73 -17.66
N TYR A 58 -8.18 10.02 -18.33
CA TYR A 58 -9.02 9.00 -17.71
C TYR A 58 -8.38 7.61 -17.78
N PHE A 59 -8.50 6.84 -16.70
CA PHE A 59 -7.97 5.48 -16.61
C PHE A 59 -8.89 4.53 -15.84
N ALA A 60 -8.77 3.23 -16.14
CA ALA A 60 -9.17 2.16 -15.22
C ALA A 60 -7.96 1.78 -14.37
N LYS A 61 -8.23 1.52 -13.10
CA LYS A 61 -7.25 1.01 -12.12
C LYS A 61 -7.64 -0.40 -11.73
N PHE A 62 -6.65 -1.27 -11.69
CA PHE A 62 -6.76 -2.60 -11.11
C PHE A 62 -5.55 -2.81 -10.20
N LYS A 63 -5.75 -3.34 -8.99
CA LYS A 63 -4.69 -3.68 -8.05
C LYS A 63 -5.06 -4.99 -7.36
N ILE A 64 -4.09 -5.87 -7.19
CA ILE A 64 -4.16 -7.02 -6.29
C ILE A 64 -3.08 -6.80 -5.24
N GLN A 65 -3.42 -7.03 -4.00
CA GLN A 65 -2.48 -7.00 -2.89
C GLN A 65 -2.67 -8.25 -2.03
N HIS A 66 -1.57 -8.76 -1.54
CA HIS A 66 -1.52 -9.84 -0.57
C HIS A 66 -0.49 -9.50 0.49
N SER A 67 -0.88 -9.59 1.75
CA SER A 67 -0.05 -9.26 2.89
C SER A 67 -0.33 -10.21 4.05
N GLY A 68 0.59 -10.26 5.01
CA GLY A 68 0.41 -10.93 6.27
C GLY A 68 1.26 -10.27 7.33
N ASP A 69 0.76 -10.26 8.56
CA ASP A 69 1.42 -9.70 9.74
C ASP A 69 1.14 -10.58 10.95
N LYS A 70 2.08 -11.46 11.26
CA LYS A 70 1.95 -12.40 12.39
C LYS A 70 2.00 -11.73 13.76
N VAL A 71 2.56 -10.53 13.86
CA VAL A 71 2.60 -9.78 15.13
C VAL A 71 1.24 -9.19 15.45
N HIS A 72 0.52 -8.73 14.44
CA HIS A 72 -0.83 -8.20 14.57
C HIS A 72 -1.92 -9.27 14.36
N LEU A 73 -1.52 -10.55 14.35
CA LEU A 73 -2.43 -11.70 14.34
C LEU A 73 -3.26 -11.85 13.04
N VAL A 74 -2.83 -11.18 11.97
CA VAL A 74 -3.37 -11.35 10.62
C VAL A 74 -2.47 -12.32 9.86
N ASP A 75 -2.89 -13.57 9.71
CA ASP A 75 -2.10 -14.56 8.97
C ASP A 75 -1.98 -14.20 7.51
N GLN A 76 -3.10 -13.87 6.88
CA GLN A 76 -3.17 -13.52 5.48
C GLN A 76 -4.31 -12.53 5.23
N GLN A 77 -3.98 -11.46 4.52
CA GLN A 77 -4.94 -10.52 3.98
C GLN A 77 -4.75 -10.44 2.47
N SER A 78 -5.83 -10.49 1.73
CA SER A 78 -5.79 -10.34 0.28
C SER A 78 -6.87 -9.38 -0.18
N GLU A 79 -6.52 -8.50 -1.12
CA GLU A 79 -7.39 -7.44 -1.59
C GLU A 79 -7.35 -7.34 -3.12
N ILE A 80 -8.52 -7.15 -3.71
CA ILE A 80 -8.67 -6.83 -5.13
C ILE A 80 -9.36 -5.48 -5.26
N PHE A 81 -8.70 -4.55 -5.93
CA PHE A 81 -9.20 -3.21 -6.21
C PHE A 81 -9.56 -3.09 -7.70
N ALA A 82 -10.73 -2.55 -7.96
CA ALA A 82 -11.14 -2.18 -9.31
C ALA A 82 -11.79 -0.80 -9.30
N GLY A 83 -11.40 0.09 -10.22
CA GLY A 83 -11.95 1.44 -10.22
C GLY A 83 -11.66 2.23 -11.49
N LEU A 84 -12.24 3.42 -11.52
CA LEU A 84 -12.04 4.41 -12.56
C LEU A 84 -11.47 5.68 -11.96
N GLY A 85 -10.63 6.36 -12.72
CA GLY A 85 -9.99 7.57 -12.22
C GLY A 85 -9.58 8.54 -13.31
N ARG A 86 -9.00 9.64 -12.83
CA ARG A 86 -8.52 10.71 -13.69
C ARG A 86 -7.20 11.27 -13.17
N ASP A 87 -6.26 11.55 -14.08
CA ASP A 87 -5.13 12.43 -13.83
C ASP A 87 -5.68 13.89 -13.75
N ILE A 88 -5.73 14.46 -12.57
CA ILE A 88 -6.19 15.85 -12.35
C ILE A 88 -5.11 16.81 -12.83
N HIS A 89 -3.85 16.47 -12.54
CA HIS A 89 -2.68 17.21 -13.00
C HIS A 89 -1.59 16.22 -13.41
N LYS A 90 -0.97 16.45 -14.56
CA LYS A 90 0.12 15.61 -15.04
C LYS A 90 1.13 16.43 -15.82
N THR A 91 2.33 16.48 -15.29
CA THR A 91 3.51 17.08 -15.91
C THR A 91 4.71 16.13 -15.75
N GLU A 92 5.87 16.50 -16.29
CA GLU A 92 7.11 15.74 -16.07
C GLU A 92 7.57 15.78 -14.60
N LYS A 93 7.14 16.80 -13.85
CA LYS A 93 7.56 17.04 -12.45
C LYS A 93 6.52 16.64 -11.42
N ALA A 94 5.25 16.63 -11.78
CA ALA A 94 4.18 16.34 -10.83
C ALA A 94 3.05 15.57 -11.50
N THR A 95 2.51 14.60 -10.77
CA THR A 95 1.29 13.87 -11.15
C THR A 95 0.36 13.83 -9.95
N PHE A 96 -0.88 14.29 -10.13
CA PHE A 96 -1.96 14.14 -9.16
C PHE A 96 -3.10 13.36 -9.80
N ARG A 97 -3.49 12.25 -9.16
CA ARG A 97 -4.53 11.32 -9.60
C ARG A 97 -5.59 11.17 -8.54
N VAL A 98 -6.82 11.02 -8.99
CA VAL A 98 -7.94 10.62 -8.13
C VAL A 98 -8.66 9.47 -8.80
N SER A 99 -9.08 8.48 -8.02
CA SER A 99 -9.90 7.37 -8.49
C SER A 99 -10.94 6.98 -7.45
N VAL A 100 -12.02 6.37 -7.93
CA VAL A 100 -13.08 5.78 -7.12
C VAL A 100 -13.32 4.35 -7.60
N GLY A 101 -13.74 3.49 -6.72
CA GLY A 101 -13.99 2.10 -7.09
C GLY A 101 -14.40 1.23 -5.93
N TYR A 102 -14.13 -0.04 -6.08
CA TYR A 102 -14.51 -1.10 -5.17
C TYR A 102 -13.31 -1.94 -4.78
N ILE A 103 -13.32 -2.43 -3.54
CA ILE A 103 -12.36 -3.36 -2.97
C ILE A 103 -13.15 -4.58 -2.52
N SER A 104 -12.68 -5.76 -2.91
CA SER A 104 -13.02 -7.01 -2.24
C SER A 104 -11.81 -7.45 -1.44
N GLU A 105 -12.01 -7.67 -0.16
CA GLU A 105 -11.01 -8.04 0.83
C GLU A 105 -11.38 -9.36 1.47
N TRP A 106 -10.39 -10.17 1.78
CA TRP A 106 -10.55 -11.34 2.64
C TRP A 106 -9.35 -11.45 3.57
N GLU A 107 -9.65 -11.68 4.84
CA GLU A 107 -8.69 -11.82 5.93
C GLU A 107 -8.81 -13.19 6.57
N ASP A 108 -7.68 -13.82 6.85
CA ASP A 108 -7.59 -15.10 7.56
C ASP A 108 -6.91 -14.88 8.91
N PHE A 109 -7.67 -15.11 9.98
CA PHE A 109 -7.23 -15.00 11.36
C PHE A 109 -7.05 -16.36 12.04
N SER A 110 -6.95 -17.43 11.29
CA SER A 110 -7.05 -18.81 11.79
C SER A 110 -5.97 -19.24 12.77
N SER A 111 -4.83 -18.52 12.82
CA SER A 111 -3.75 -18.85 13.75
C SER A 111 -3.74 -18.00 15.03
N ASN A 112 -4.73 -17.13 15.25
CA ASN A 112 -4.79 -16.31 16.45
C ASN A 112 -5.45 -17.05 17.64
N PRO A 113 -4.68 -17.56 18.63
CA PRO A 113 -5.24 -18.27 19.79
C PRO A 113 -5.92 -17.34 20.81
N ASP A 114 -5.74 -16.00 20.68
CA ASP A 114 -6.23 -15.01 21.65
C ASP A 114 -7.55 -14.38 21.23
N LEU A 115 -8.01 -14.58 19.98
CA LEU A 115 -9.34 -14.16 19.59
C LEU A 115 -10.36 -15.02 20.31
N SER A 116 -11.22 -14.38 21.11
CA SER A 116 -12.29 -15.01 21.89
C SER A 116 -13.42 -15.62 21.04
N SER A 117 -13.30 -15.59 19.71
CA SER A 117 -14.19 -16.27 18.78
C SER A 117 -13.82 -17.74 18.66
N PRO A 118 -14.77 -18.66 18.78
CA PRO A 118 -14.53 -20.12 18.68
C PRO A 118 -14.15 -20.60 17.27
N ASP A 119 -14.27 -19.74 16.26
CA ASP A 119 -13.88 -20.03 14.87
C ASP A 119 -13.48 -18.70 14.19
N PRO A 120 -12.20 -18.30 14.27
CA PRO A 120 -11.67 -17.15 13.58
C PRO A 120 -11.54 -17.47 12.08
N GLY A 121 -12.63 -17.63 11.39
CA GLY A 121 -12.69 -17.99 9.99
C GLY A 121 -12.16 -16.87 9.07
N VAL A 122 -12.28 -17.12 7.78
CA VAL A 122 -11.99 -16.12 6.75
C VAL A 122 -13.12 -15.08 6.74
N GLU A 123 -12.80 -13.83 7.00
CA GLU A 123 -13.72 -12.71 6.84
C GLU A 123 -13.68 -12.16 5.42
N TYR A 124 -14.85 -11.83 4.88
CA TYR A 124 -15.01 -11.22 3.55
C TYR A 124 -15.64 -9.86 3.71
N ARG A 125 -14.97 -8.84 3.19
CA ARG A 125 -15.44 -7.44 3.22
C ARG A 125 -15.47 -6.85 1.83
N ASN A 126 -16.44 -5.99 1.58
CA ASN A 126 -16.55 -5.25 0.33
C ASN A 126 -16.68 -3.76 0.64
N LYS A 127 -15.72 -2.98 0.18
CA LYS A 127 -15.61 -1.55 0.50
C LYS A 127 -15.68 -0.72 -0.78
N GLY A 128 -16.42 0.39 -0.76
CA GLY A 128 -16.24 1.46 -1.71
C GLY A 128 -14.98 2.26 -1.37
N TYR A 129 -14.23 2.79 -2.35
CA TYR A 129 -13.06 3.61 -2.05
C TYR A 129 -13.00 4.89 -2.86
N ILE A 130 -12.39 5.91 -2.24
CA ILE A 130 -11.79 7.06 -2.91
C ILE A 130 -10.28 6.95 -2.70
N HIS A 131 -9.51 7.11 -3.76
CA HIS A 131 -8.06 7.05 -3.71
C HIS A 131 -7.46 8.29 -4.35
N GLU A 132 -6.47 8.85 -3.71
CA GLU A 132 -5.65 9.94 -4.22
C GLU A 132 -4.17 9.52 -4.25
N ASN A 133 -3.46 9.98 -5.27
CA ASN A 133 -2.04 9.75 -5.42
C ASN A 133 -1.36 11.01 -5.96
N LEU A 134 -0.32 11.45 -5.27
CA LEU A 134 0.48 12.60 -5.65
C LEU A 134 1.96 12.21 -5.70
N ASP A 135 2.57 12.39 -6.87
CA ASP A 135 4.01 12.25 -7.09
C ASP A 135 4.60 13.59 -7.49
N ILE A 136 5.63 14.07 -6.79
CA ILE A 136 6.32 15.34 -7.10
C ILE A 136 7.82 15.10 -7.17
N LYS A 137 8.45 15.56 -8.26
CA LYS A 137 9.92 15.63 -8.42
C LYS A 137 10.41 17.03 -8.13
N LEU A 138 11.14 17.20 -7.03
CA LEU A 138 11.76 18.47 -6.64
C LEU A 138 13.23 18.47 -7.10
N GLY A 139 13.43 18.75 -8.39
CA GLY A 139 14.76 18.69 -9.02
C GLY A 139 15.17 17.26 -9.39
N SER A 140 16.48 17.03 -9.53
CA SER A 140 17.04 15.73 -9.97
C SER A 140 17.22 14.73 -8.84
N LYS A 141 17.27 15.19 -7.59
CA LYS A 141 17.65 14.37 -6.43
C LYS A 141 16.50 14.09 -5.46
N PHE A 142 15.47 14.92 -5.44
CA PHE A 142 14.44 14.86 -4.41
C PHE A 142 13.08 14.58 -5.03
N SER A 143 12.32 13.65 -4.44
CA SER A 143 10.93 13.40 -4.80
C SER A 143 10.08 13.16 -3.56
N LEU A 144 8.81 13.53 -3.67
CA LEU A 144 7.77 13.30 -2.68
C LEU A 144 6.71 12.41 -3.33
N ASN A 145 6.17 11.50 -2.56
CA ASN A 145 4.97 10.73 -2.93
C ASN A 145 3.96 10.76 -1.79
N HIS A 146 2.71 10.76 -2.16
CA HIS A 146 1.57 10.57 -1.29
C HIS A 146 0.61 9.59 -1.95
N ASP A 147 0.11 8.62 -1.19
CA ASP A 147 -0.87 7.64 -1.62
C ASP A 147 -1.89 7.51 -0.50
N GLY A 148 -3.15 7.88 -0.75
CA GLY A 148 -4.21 7.94 0.24
C GLY A 148 -5.45 7.20 -0.20
N TYR A 149 -5.97 6.32 0.65
CA TYR A 149 -7.26 5.65 0.50
C TYR A 149 -8.19 6.06 1.62
N PHE A 150 -9.40 6.40 1.25
CA PHE A 150 -10.55 6.45 2.12
C PHE A 150 -11.51 5.37 1.67
N MET A 151 -11.84 4.43 2.55
CA MET A 151 -12.66 3.25 2.27
C MET A 151 -13.87 3.26 3.18
N MET A 152 -15.00 2.76 2.68
CA MET A 152 -16.26 2.71 3.41
C MET A 152 -16.94 1.37 3.14
N GLU A 153 -17.32 0.70 4.21
CA GLU A 153 -18.12 -0.52 4.20
C GLU A 153 -19.53 -0.21 4.69
N ASP A 154 -20.54 -0.66 3.96
CA ASP A 154 -21.98 -0.55 4.28
C ASP A 154 -22.49 0.84 4.75
N GLY A 155 -21.69 1.90 4.53
CA GLY A 155 -22.04 3.29 4.80
C GLY A 155 -21.88 3.76 6.24
N GLU A 156 -21.40 2.93 7.15
CA GLU A 156 -21.20 3.25 8.57
C GLU A 156 -19.75 3.08 9.00
N GLU A 157 -19.07 2.06 8.53
CA GLU A 157 -17.71 1.72 8.90
C GLU A 157 -16.71 2.29 7.89
N PHE A 158 -15.60 2.83 8.36
CA PHE A 158 -14.62 3.43 7.45
C PHE A 158 -13.17 3.12 7.84
N GLU A 159 -12.34 3.10 6.83
CA GLU A 159 -10.91 2.90 6.95
C GLU A 159 -10.15 3.98 6.17
N ILE A 160 -9.05 4.46 6.74
CA ILE A 160 -8.14 5.41 6.11
C ILE A 160 -6.75 4.78 6.05
N ARG A 161 -6.14 4.74 4.87
CA ARG A 161 -4.74 4.34 4.69
C ARG A 161 -3.98 5.46 4.00
N LEU A 162 -2.91 5.95 4.63
CA LEU A 162 -2.05 6.99 4.08
C LEU A 162 -0.61 6.50 4.03
N THR A 163 0.03 6.68 2.88
CA THR A 163 1.47 6.50 2.73
C THR A 163 2.08 7.78 2.20
N ASN A 164 3.03 8.34 2.94
CA ASN A 164 3.78 9.52 2.54
C ASN A 164 5.26 9.16 2.46
N GLY A 165 5.89 9.46 1.35
CA GLY A 165 7.28 9.12 1.12
C GLY A 165 8.11 10.31 0.68
N VAL A 166 9.35 10.31 1.15
CA VAL A 166 10.40 11.23 0.73
C VAL A 166 11.57 10.41 0.24
N LYS A 167 11.94 10.60 -1.02
CA LYS A 167 13.10 9.93 -1.60
C LYS A 167 14.17 10.94 -1.95
N TYR A 168 15.41 10.69 -1.47
CA TYR A 168 16.60 11.47 -1.81
C TYR A 168 17.63 10.61 -2.51
N LYS A 169 18.00 10.99 -3.74
CA LYS A 169 19.05 10.32 -4.50
C LYS A 169 20.43 10.80 -4.03
N LEU A 170 21.17 9.93 -3.37
CA LEU A 170 22.57 10.15 -2.98
C LEU A 170 23.49 10.12 -4.21
N THR A 171 23.28 9.13 -5.08
CA THR A 171 23.97 8.96 -6.37
C THR A 171 22.96 8.54 -7.45
N ASN A 172 23.43 8.22 -8.65
CA ASN A 172 22.57 7.68 -9.71
C ASN A 172 22.00 6.28 -9.37
N HIS A 173 22.65 5.56 -8.48
CA HIS A 173 22.32 4.19 -8.11
C HIS A 173 21.86 4.04 -6.65
N LEU A 174 22.12 5.03 -5.80
CA LEU A 174 21.83 4.95 -4.36
C LEU A 174 20.83 6.01 -3.95
N SER A 175 19.81 5.62 -3.22
CA SER A 175 18.80 6.54 -2.65
C SER A 175 18.55 6.25 -1.18
N LEU A 176 18.10 7.28 -0.48
CA LEU A 176 17.55 7.20 0.87
C LEU A 176 16.05 7.47 0.76
N ASP A 177 15.23 6.55 1.27
CA ASP A 177 13.78 6.59 1.19
C ASP A 177 13.21 6.60 2.62
N LEU A 178 12.48 7.66 2.99
CA LEU A 178 11.75 7.77 4.23
C LEU A 178 10.25 7.64 3.94
N ASN A 179 9.59 6.68 4.56
CA ASN A 179 8.16 6.46 4.40
C ASN A 179 7.45 6.57 5.76
N TYR A 180 6.33 7.28 5.77
CA TYR A 180 5.38 7.37 6.86
C TYR A 180 4.08 6.71 6.41
N ASN A 181 3.68 5.64 7.08
CA ASN A 181 2.42 4.94 6.87
C ASN A 181 1.51 5.19 8.05
N TYR A 182 0.24 5.47 7.76
CA TYR A 182 -0.81 5.61 8.76
C TYR A 182 -2.03 4.82 8.29
N THR A 183 -2.58 4.02 9.18
CA THR A 183 -3.84 3.31 8.97
C THR A 183 -4.75 3.61 10.14
N PHE A 184 -6.00 3.92 9.85
CA PHE A 184 -7.09 3.99 10.80
C PHE A 184 -8.20 3.07 10.30
N ASP A 185 -8.69 2.18 11.18
CA ASP A 185 -9.79 1.24 10.90
C ASP A 185 -10.73 1.25 12.09
N ASP A 186 -11.96 1.77 11.90
CA ASP A 186 -12.98 1.83 12.94
C ASP A 186 -13.67 0.47 13.21
N THR A 187 -13.36 -0.53 12.37
CA THR A 187 -13.85 -1.91 12.51
C THR A 187 -12.85 -2.84 13.19
N SER A 188 -11.69 -2.31 13.63
CA SER A 188 -10.67 -3.14 14.28
C SER A 188 -11.25 -3.95 15.43
N PRO A 189 -10.99 -5.27 15.50
CA PRO A 189 -11.44 -6.11 16.58
C PRO A 189 -11.02 -5.61 17.96
N ASP A 190 -11.79 -5.94 19.00
CA ASP A 190 -11.45 -5.62 20.38
C ASP A 190 -10.02 -6.09 20.73
N GLY A 191 -9.17 -5.17 21.15
CA GLY A 191 -7.78 -5.44 21.53
C GLY A 191 -6.76 -5.14 20.44
N ILE A 192 -7.21 -4.72 19.26
CA ILE A 192 -6.35 -4.18 18.19
C ILE A 192 -6.53 -2.66 18.15
N ASP A 193 -5.42 -1.92 18.12
CA ASP A 193 -5.47 -0.46 18.01
C ASP A 193 -6.09 -0.03 16.68
N GLN A 194 -7.09 0.84 16.74
CA GLN A 194 -7.77 1.38 15.55
C GLN A 194 -6.83 2.22 14.68
N ASP A 195 -5.84 2.84 15.27
CA ASP A 195 -4.86 3.65 14.56
C ASP A 195 -3.45 3.05 14.68
N GLN A 196 -2.80 2.91 13.55
CA GLN A 196 -1.44 2.39 13.45
C GLN A 196 -0.56 3.37 12.69
N THR A 197 0.64 3.58 13.20
CA THR A 197 1.64 4.45 12.57
C THR A 197 2.96 3.70 12.43
N GLN A 198 3.53 3.74 11.23
CA GLN A 198 4.83 3.15 10.95
C GLN A 198 5.72 4.14 10.20
N ILE A 199 6.97 4.29 10.66
CA ILE A 199 7.99 5.09 10.00
C ILE A 199 9.12 4.16 9.55
N ASN A 200 9.41 4.13 8.24
CA ASN A 200 10.44 3.30 7.63
C ASN A 200 11.52 4.17 6.97
N LEU A 201 12.78 3.92 7.28
CA LEU A 201 13.91 4.50 6.61
C LEU A 201 14.66 3.38 5.86
N GLN A 202 14.81 3.52 4.55
CA GLN A 202 15.39 2.51 3.68
C GLN A 202 16.51 3.08 2.84
N LEU A 203 17.56 2.29 2.63
CA LEU A 203 18.60 2.57 1.64
C LEU A 203 18.31 1.74 0.38
N GLY A 204 17.98 2.43 -0.72
CA GLY A 204 17.65 1.81 -2.00
C GLY A 204 18.85 1.80 -2.94
N TYR A 205 19.03 0.70 -3.68
CA TYR A 205 20.01 0.60 -4.77
C TYR A 205 19.30 0.24 -6.08
N SER A 206 19.61 0.99 -7.15
CA SER A 206 19.09 0.73 -8.50
C SER A 206 20.24 0.41 -9.46
N LEU A 207 20.06 -0.62 -10.27
CA LEU A 207 20.98 -1.03 -11.35
C LEU A 207 20.85 -0.13 -12.58
#